data_7386d7135bcd986f6a8c367c5be49653
#
_entry.id   7386d7135bcd986f6a8c367c5be49653
#
_cell.length_a   1.000
_cell.length_b   1.000
_cell.length_c   1.000
_cell.angle_alpha   90.00
_cell.angle_beta   90.00
_cell.angle_gamma   90.00
#
_symmetry.space_group_name_H-M   'P 1'
#
loop_
_entity.id
_entity.type
_entity.pdbx_description
1 polymer ?
#
loop_
_entity_poly.entity_id
_entity_poly.type
_entity_poly.pdbx_seq_one_letter_code
_entity_poly.pdbx_strand_id
1 'polypeptide(L)'
;MPVLSLTIAANAAEPNNISDIFKTGGFDWLLGKWLTTTDANEKAEAEFKLKTDGYVISIEATVGRYEYTGITYYEPGTKRIVHTGADNKGRIFGGRWKIQDNQLVLNLDQTAPDGQIAHFIRFISKTDANTMKSVTYSIVDSKRSDKPTSTLIFKREK
;
A
#
# COMPACT_ATOMS: atom_id res chain seq x y z
N MET A 1 -2.03 29.56 -46.53
CA MET A 1 -1.34 29.81 -45.26
C MET A 1 -1.73 28.71 -44.31
N PRO A 2 -0.82 27.85 -43.85
CA PRO A 2 -1.14 26.85 -42.85
C PRO A 2 -1.12 27.49 -41.47
N VAL A 3 -2.22 27.34 -40.71
CA VAL A 3 -2.32 27.74 -39.31
C VAL A 3 -1.58 26.71 -38.49
N LEU A 4 -0.44 27.06 -37.92
CA LEU A 4 0.27 26.25 -36.94
C LEU A 4 -0.56 26.21 -35.64
N SER A 5 -1.20 25.10 -35.38
CA SER A 5 -1.85 24.85 -34.09
C SER A 5 -0.76 24.50 -33.07
N LEU A 6 -0.41 25.45 -32.21
CA LEU A 6 0.52 25.24 -31.09
C LEU A 6 -0.26 24.50 -29.99
N THR A 7 -0.10 23.20 -29.93
CA THR A 7 -0.61 22.40 -28.81
C THR A 7 0.35 22.62 -27.63
N ILE A 8 -0.03 23.49 -26.71
CA ILE A 8 0.66 23.62 -25.41
C ILE A 8 0.29 22.35 -24.63
N ALA A 9 1.22 21.40 -24.59
CA ALA A 9 1.14 20.33 -23.63
C ALA A 9 1.25 20.95 -22.23
N ALA A 10 0.15 20.96 -21.48
CA ALA A 10 0.20 21.33 -20.08
C ALA A 10 1.14 20.34 -19.37
N ASN A 11 2.33 20.80 -19.00
CA ASN A 11 3.20 20.07 -18.08
C ASN A 11 2.46 19.95 -16.75
N ALA A 12 1.84 18.77 -16.51
CA ALA A 12 1.37 18.45 -15.19
C ALA A 12 2.59 18.50 -14.25
N ALA A 13 2.51 19.34 -13.22
CA ALA A 13 3.58 19.43 -12.23
C ALA A 13 3.86 18.05 -11.66
N GLU A 14 5.14 17.67 -11.54
CA GLU A 14 5.51 16.40 -10.90
C GLU A 14 4.96 16.37 -9.47
N PRO A 15 4.46 15.20 -9.00
CA PRO A 15 3.93 15.09 -7.66
C PRO A 15 5.05 15.34 -6.63
N ASN A 16 4.74 16.15 -5.62
CA ASN A 16 5.70 16.50 -4.57
C ASN A 16 5.52 15.67 -3.29
N ASN A 17 4.38 15.01 -3.13
CA ASN A 17 4.05 14.26 -1.93
C ASN A 17 3.14 13.07 -2.25
N ILE A 18 2.90 12.22 -1.25
CA ILE A 18 2.10 11.00 -1.41
C ILE A 18 0.61 11.30 -1.63
N SER A 19 0.08 12.41 -1.08
CA SER A 19 -1.30 12.83 -1.30
C SER A 19 -1.57 13.15 -2.76
N ASP A 20 -0.67 13.85 -3.42
CA ASP A 20 -0.80 14.19 -4.84
C ASP A 20 -0.80 12.94 -5.72
N ILE A 21 0.10 11.99 -5.42
CA ILE A 21 0.16 10.71 -6.13
C ILE A 21 -1.13 9.92 -5.99
N PHE A 22 -1.67 9.83 -4.77
CA PHE A 22 -2.89 9.08 -4.51
C PHE A 22 -4.11 9.72 -5.18
N LYS A 23 -4.24 11.04 -5.11
CA LYS A 23 -5.32 11.77 -5.80
C LYS A 23 -5.24 11.62 -7.32
N THR A 24 -4.06 11.87 -7.90
CA THR A 24 -3.86 11.79 -9.35
C THR A 24 -4.03 10.35 -9.85
N GLY A 25 -3.58 9.36 -9.09
CA GLY A 25 -3.74 7.95 -9.41
C GLY A 25 -5.12 7.37 -9.11
N GLY A 26 -6.01 8.12 -8.43
CA GLY A 26 -7.33 7.65 -8.02
C GLY A 26 -7.29 6.63 -6.88
N PHE A 27 -6.31 6.73 -5.96
CA PHE A 27 -6.12 5.83 -4.82
C PHE A 27 -6.46 6.44 -3.45
N ASP A 28 -6.98 7.64 -3.41
CA ASP A 28 -7.47 8.31 -2.20
C ASP A 28 -8.57 7.51 -1.47
N TRP A 29 -9.25 6.61 -2.19
CA TRP A 29 -10.19 5.65 -1.61
C TRP A 29 -9.56 4.74 -0.55
N LEU A 30 -8.24 4.52 -0.56
CA LEU A 30 -7.56 3.68 0.44
C LEU A 30 -7.62 4.30 1.83
N LEU A 31 -7.63 5.64 1.92
CA LEU A 31 -7.66 6.36 3.19
C LEU A 31 -8.93 6.05 3.98
N GLY A 32 -8.76 5.87 5.29
CA GLY A 32 -9.82 5.54 6.22
C GLY A 32 -9.63 4.18 6.89
N LYS A 33 -10.66 3.72 7.57
CA LYS A 33 -10.64 2.47 8.35
C LYS A 33 -11.38 1.36 7.63
N TRP A 34 -10.78 0.18 7.67
CA TRP A 34 -11.24 -1.02 6.97
C TRP A 34 -11.29 -2.19 7.93
N LEU A 35 -12.38 -2.94 7.88
CA LEU A 35 -12.67 -4.04 8.80
C LEU A 35 -12.89 -5.33 8.03
N THR A 36 -12.42 -6.44 8.59
CA THR A 36 -12.72 -7.79 8.10
C THR A 36 -12.68 -8.80 9.25
N THR A 37 -13.07 -10.02 8.95
CA THR A 37 -12.85 -11.18 9.82
C THR A 37 -12.04 -12.19 9.02
N THR A 38 -11.01 -12.75 9.62
CA THR A 38 -10.16 -13.78 9.01
C THR A 38 -10.88 -15.14 8.99
N ASP A 39 -10.33 -16.09 8.24
CA ASP A 39 -10.81 -17.47 8.21
C ASP A 39 -10.74 -18.15 9.61
N ALA A 40 -9.83 -17.67 10.47
CA ALA A 40 -9.74 -18.07 11.88
C ALA A 40 -10.76 -17.38 12.79
N ASN A 41 -11.72 -16.65 12.24
CA ASN A 41 -12.73 -15.86 12.95
C ASN A 41 -12.15 -14.75 13.85
N GLU A 42 -10.96 -14.25 13.55
CA GLU A 42 -10.36 -13.11 14.24
C GLU A 42 -10.74 -11.81 13.53
N LYS A 43 -11.08 -10.79 14.31
CA LYS A 43 -11.27 -9.45 13.77
C LYS A 43 -9.93 -8.91 13.25
N ALA A 44 -9.96 -8.35 12.05
CA ALA A 44 -8.84 -7.66 11.45
C ALA A 44 -9.25 -6.24 11.05
N GLU A 45 -8.40 -5.29 11.36
CA GLU A 45 -8.59 -3.87 11.06
C GLU A 45 -7.36 -3.35 10.33
N ALA A 46 -7.56 -2.42 9.41
CA ALA A 46 -6.49 -1.67 8.78
C ALA A 46 -6.94 -0.20 8.66
N GLU A 47 -6.11 0.72 9.10
CA GLU A 47 -6.41 2.14 9.01
C GLU A 47 -5.27 2.87 8.29
N PHE A 48 -5.66 3.70 7.31
CA PHE A 48 -4.76 4.51 6.51
C PHE A 48 -5.10 5.98 6.72
N LYS A 49 -4.17 6.75 7.29
CA LYS A 49 -4.36 8.17 7.58
C LYS A 49 -3.31 9.04 6.91
N LEU A 50 -3.76 10.08 6.23
CA LEU A 50 -2.88 11.14 5.77
C LEU A 50 -2.36 11.93 6.97
N LYS A 51 -1.04 12.14 7.03
CA LYS A 51 -0.32 12.88 8.07
C LYS A 51 0.61 13.90 7.43
N THR A 52 1.12 14.81 8.26
CA THR A 52 2.21 15.73 7.87
C THR A 52 1.87 16.45 6.56
N ASP A 53 0.69 17.10 6.52
CA ASP A 53 0.20 17.88 5.37
C ASP A 53 0.24 17.12 4.01
N GLY A 54 0.00 15.80 4.07
CA GLY A 54 -0.05 14.97 2.86
C GLY A 54 1.28 14.34 2.45
N TYR A 55 2.35 14.51 3.24
CA TYR A 55 3.66 13.90 2.95
C TYR A 55 3.77 12.45 3.41
N VAL A 56 2.95 12.02 4.36
CA VAL A 56 3.00 10.68 4.94
C VAL A 56 1.60 10.08 5.03
N ILE A 57 1.48 8.79 4.74
CA ILE A 57 0.34 7.96 5.12
C ILE A 57 0.79 7.07 6.28
N SER A 58 0.17 7.21 7.45
CA SER A 58 0.31 6.23 8.53
C SER A 58 -0.59 5.03 8.26
N ILE A 59 -0.08 3.86 8.60
CA ILE A 59 -0.80 2.58 8.45
C ILE A 59 -0.77 1.89 9.79
N GLU A 60 -1.95 1.62 10.35
CA GLU A 60 -2.13 0.82 11.54
C GLU A 60 -2.96 -0.41 11.18
N ALA A 61 -2.53 -1.58 11.59
CA ALA A 61 -3.26 -2.81 11.34
C ALA A 61 -3.24 -3.73 12.56
N THR A 62 -4.36 -4.40 12.81
CA THR A 62 -4.50 -5.39 13.88
C THR A 62 -5.17 -6.66 13.35
N VAL A 63 -4.77 -7.82 13.86
CA VAL A 63 -5.43 -9.10 13.65
C VAL A 63 -5.38 -9.88 14.96
N GLY A 64 -6.49 -9.98 15.67
CA GLY A 64 -6.50 -10.53 17.02
C GLY A 64 -5.54 -9.75 17.95
N ARG A 65 -4.46 -10.40 18.39
CA ARG A 65 -3.40 -9.77 19.22
C ARG A 65 -2.20 -9.26 18.42
N TYR A 66 -2.22 -9.43 17.12
CA TYR A 66 -1.20 -8.89 16.24
C TYR A 66 -1.43 -7.40 16.02
N GLU A 67 -0.38 -6.61 16.16
CA GLU A 67 -0.38 -5.17 15.93
C GLU A 67 0.76 -4.79 15.01
N TYR A 68 0.48 -3.94 14.06
CA TYR A 68 1.42 -3.42 13.09
C TYR A 68 1.26 -1.91 12.96
N THR A 69 2.38 -1.20 12.91
CA THR A 69 2.42 0.23 12.60
C THR A 69 3.46 0.49 11.51
N GLY A 70 3.08 1.26 10.52
CA GLY A 70 3.97 1.64 9.43
C GLY A 70 3.66 3.02 8.87
N ILE A 71 4.57 3.49 8.03
CA ILE A 71 4.41 4.73 7.27
C ILE A 71 4.76 4.49 5.81
N THR A 72 4.09 5.25 4.97
CA THR A 72 4.36 5.30 3.53
C THR A 72 4.55 6.76 3.13
N TYR A 73 5.57 7.04 2.35
CA TYR A 73 5.89 8.38 1.87
C TYR A 73 6.45 8.34 0.45
N TYR A 74 6.39 9.47 -0.23
CA TYR A 74 7.02 9.65 -1.54
C TYR A 74 8.40 10.24 -1.37
N GLU A 75 9.37 9.68 -2.09
CA GLU A 75 10.76 10.11 -2.13
C GLU A 75 11.04 10.77 -3.49
N PRO A 76 11.00 12.13 -3.59
CA PRO A 76 11.07 12.82 -4.87
C PRO A 76 12.38 12.56 -5.63
N GLY A 77 13.49 12.47 -4.92
CA GLY A 77 14.81 12.26 -5.52
C GLY A 77 14.94 10.94 -6.29
N THR A 78 14.24 9.91 -5.86
CA THR A 78 14.22 8.59 -6.52
C THR A 78 12.91 8.28 -7.23
N LYS A 79 11.91 9.16 -7.09
CA LYS A 79 10.54 8.99 -7.61
C LYS A 79 9.88 7.69 -7.14
N ARG A 80 10.07 7.34 -5.86
CA ARG A 80 9.61 6.08 -5.26
C ARG A 80 8.63 6.33 -4.14
N ILE A 81 7.66 5.45 -4.02
CA ILE A 81 6.79 5.36 -2.86
C ILE A 81 7.40 4.30 -1.93
N VAL A 82 7.91 4.75 -0.79
CA VAL A 82 8.62 3.92 0.19
C VAL A 82 7.70 3.59 1.35
N HIS A 83 7.84 2.39 1.86
CA HIS A 83 7.12 1.89 3.02
C HIS A 83 8.09 1.35 4.05
N THR A 84 7.84 1.64 5.33
CA THR A 84 8.54 1.06 6.46
C THR A 84 7.60 0.87 7.63
N GLY A 85 7.86 -0.11 8.48
CA GLY A 85 7.04 -0.37 9.64
C GLY A 85 7.62 -1.44 10.55
N ALA A 86 6.92 -1.69 11.65
CA ALA A 86 7.25 -2.73 12.63
C ALA A 86 5.99 -3.31 13.24
N ASP A 87 6.10 -4.49 13.82
CA ASP A 87 5.02 -5.15 14.53
C ASP A 87 5.37 -5.50 15.99
N ASN A 88 4.36 -5.90 16.73
CA ASN A 88 4.50 -6.28 18.14
C ASN A 88 5.18 -7.64 18.37
N LYS A 89 5.69 -8.28 17.31
CA LYS A 89 6.57 -9.46 17.38
C LYS A 89 8.04 -9.12 17.12
N GLY A 90 8.36 -7.81 17.02
CA GLY A 90 9.72 -7.33 16.76
C GLY A 90 10.19 -7.49 15.31
N ARG A 91 9.28 -7.76 14.37
CA ARG A 91 9.63 -7.81 12.95
C ARG A 91 9.63 -6.41 12.36
N ILE A 92 10.58 -6.17 11.47
CA ILE A 92 10.72 -4.91 10.74
C ILE A 92 10.30 -5.15 9.30
N PHE A 93 9.60 -4.19 8.73
CA PHE A 93 9.10 -4.23 7.36
C PHE A 93 9.67 -3.06 6.57
N GLY A 94 10.14 -3.33 5.37
CA GLY A 94 10.57 -2.33 4.42
C GLY A 94 10.10 -2.69 3.02
N GLY A 95 9.76 -1.69 2.21
CA GLY A 95 9.28 -2.01 0.88
C GLY A 95 9.02 -0.81 0.00
N ARG A 96 8.46 -1.10 -1.16
CA ARG A 96 8.12 -0.09 -2.17
C ARG A 96 6.78 -0.38 -2.78
N TRP A 97 5.98 0.67 -2.87
CA TRP A 97 4.73 0.64 -3.59
C TRP A 97 4.93 0.94 -5.08
N LYS A 98 4.12 0.31 -5.88
CA LYS A 98 3.90 0.62 -7.30
C LYS A 98 2.41 0.72 -7.57
N ILE A 99 2.05 1.55 -8.53
CA ILE A 99 0.73 1.57 -9.13
C ILE A 99 0.82 0.78 -10.42
N GLN A 100 0.05 -0.29 -10.54
CA GLN A 100 0.06 -1.16 -11.71
C GLN A 100 -1.35 -1.72 -11.94
N ASP A 101 -1.85 -1.66 -13.17
CA ASP A 101 -3.15 -2.23 -13.57
C ASP A 101 -4.30 -1.84 -12.64
N ASN A 102 -4.36 -0.56 -12.26
CA ASN A 102 -5.34 0.00 -11.31
C ASN A 102 -5.32 -0.66 -9.92
N GLN A 103 -4.17 -1.17 -9.52
CA GLN A 103 -3.91 -1.76 -8.21
C GLN A 103 -2.71 -1.10 -7.54
N LEU A 104 -2.71 -1.14 -6.23
CA LEU A 104 -1.52 -0.84 -5.43
C LEU A 104 -0.76 -2.14 -5.19
N VAL A 105 0.50 -2.17 -5.59
CA VAL A 105 1.38 -3.33 -5.44
C VAL A 105 2.52 -2.99 -4.50
N LEU A 106 2.61 -3.67 -3.36
CA LEU A 106 3.68 -3.52 -2.38
C LEU A 106 4.65 -4.70 -2.48
N ASN A 107 5.89 -4.44 -2.88
CA ASN A 107 6.99 -5.37 -2.66
C ASN A 107 7.52 -5.14 -1.25
N LEU A 108 7.53 -6.15 -0.42
CA LEU A 108 7.75 -6.05 1.01
C LEU A 108 8.77 -7.06 1.50
N ASP A 109 9.78 -6.59 2.21
CA ASP A 109 10.73 -7.39 2.96
C ASP A 109 10.33 -7.37 4.43
N GLN A 110 10.30 -8.53 5.06
CA GLN A 110 10.07 -8.71 6.48
C GLN A 110 11.36 -9.27 7.10
N THR A 111 11.95 -8.50 8.00
CA THR A 111 13.12 -8.95 8.78
C THR A 111 12.66 -9.41 10.15
N ALA A 112 12.90 -10.67 10.48
CA ALA A 112 12.60 -11.25 11.78
C ALA A 112 13.65 -10.81 12.84
N PRO A 113 13.36 -10.93 14.16
CA PRO A 113 14.30 -10.57 15.22
C PRO A 113 15.64 -11.30 15.17
N ASP A 114 15.69 -12.49 14.59
CA ASP A 114 16.91 -13.27 14.35
C ASP A 114 17.68 -12.87 13.07
N GLY A 115 17.19 -11.85 12.35
CA GLY A 115 17.79 -11.33 11.13
C GLY A 115 17.38 -12.07 9.85
N GLN A 116 16.57 -13.11 9.92
CA GLN A 116 16.06 -13.77 8.72
C GLN A 116 15.12 -12.82 7.94
N ILE A 117 15.25 -12.83 6.61
CA ILE A 117 14.46 -11.99 5.72
C ILE A 117 13.52 -12.86 4.90
N ALA A 118 12.25 -12.53 4.94
CA ALA A 118 11.23 -13.09 4.07
C ALA A 118 10.71 -12.01 3.09
N HIS A 119 10.47 -12.41 1.84
CA HIS A 119 10.02 -11.51 0.78
C HIS A 119 8.58 -11.78 0.41
N PHE A 120 7.81 -10.73 0.24
CA PHE A 120 6.39 -10.80 -0.12
C PHE A 120 6.06 -9.80 -1.23
N ILE A 121 4.98 -10.09 -1.94
CA ILE A 121 4.31 -9.15 -2.81
C ILE A 121 2.83 -9.09 -2.41
N ARG A 122 2.31 -7.88 -2.21
CA ARG A 122 0.91 -7.63 -1.84
C ARG A 122 0.23 -6.80 -2.90
N PHE A 123 -0.94 -7.23 -3.29
CA PHE A 123 -1.84 -6.53 -4.19
C PHE A 123 -3.03 -5.99 -3.42
N ILE A 124 -3.31 -4.70 -3.54
CA ILE A 124 -4.48 -4.07 -2.95
C ILE A 124 -5.31 -3.47 -4.07
N SER A 125 -6.56 -3.88 -4.15
CA SER A 125 -7.51 -3.43 -5.16
C SER A 125 -8.84 -3.02 -4.53
N LYS A 126 -9.49 -2.05 -5.16
CA LYS A 126 -10.86 -1.66 -4.85
C LYS A 126 -11.80 -2.57 -5.63
N THR A 127 -12.70 -3.25 -4.93
CA THR A 127 -13.73 -4.09 -5.57
C THR A 127 -15.01 -3.29 -5.84
N ASP A 128 -15.38 -2.44 -4.89
CA ASP A 128 -16.47 -1.47 -4.98
C ASP A 128 -16.21 -0.26 -4.07
N ALA A 129 -17.13 0.68 -3.95
CA ALA A 129 -16.95 1.91 -3.17
C ALA A 129 -16.56 1.65 -1.70
N ASN A 130 -16.98 0.52 -1.13
CA ASN A 130 -16.80 0.20 0.29
C ASN A 130 -16.09 -1.14 0.51
N THR A 131 -15.49 -1.73 -0.53
CA THR A 131 -14.82 -3.03 -0.45
C THR A 131 -13.41 -2.95 -1.02
N MET A 132 -12.45 -3.38 -0.22
CA MET A 132 -11.04 -3.52 -0.58
C MET A 132 -10.63 -4.98 -0.50
N LYS A 133 -9.87 -5.46 -1.48
CA LYS A 133 -9.26 -6.79 -1.47
C LYS A 133 -7.75 -6.65 -1.33
N SER A 134 -7.17 -7.39 -0.38
CA SER A 134 -5.73 -7.50 -0.17
C SER A 134 -5.29 -8.94 -0.37
N VAL A 135 -4.37 -9.18 -1.29
CA VAL A 135 -3.83 -10.52 -1.58
C VAL A 135 -2.32 -10.48 -1.44
N THR A 136 -1.78 -11.35 -0.62
CA THR A 136 -0.33 -11.44 -0.36
C THR A 136 0.22 -12.79 -0.82
N TYR A 137 1.36 -12.77 -1.49
CA TYR A 137 2.10 -13.96 -1.90
C TYR A 137 3.51 -13.90 -1.30
N SER A 138 4.08 -15.06 -1.00
CA SER A 138 5.52 -15.16 -0.70
C SER A 138 6.34 -15.16 -1.99
N ILE A 139 7.58 -14.68 -1.87
CA ILE A 139 8.58 -14.73 -2.94
C ILE A 139 9.72 -15.62 -2.44
N VAL A 140 9.98 -16.72 -3.13
CA VAL A 140 11.08 -17.66 -2.85
C VAL A 140 11.87 -17.83 -4.13
N ASP A 141 13.19 -17.70 -4.05
CA ASP A 141 14.10 -17.80 -5.21
C ASP A 141 13.66 -16.88 -6.38
N SER A 142 13.28 -15.65 -6.05
CA SER A 142 12.77 -14.64 -6.99
C SER A 142 11.48 -15.03 -7.72
N LYS A 143 10.78 -16.07 -7.27
CA LYS A 143 9.52 -16.52 -7.83
C LYS A 143 8.37 -16.33 -6.83
N ARG A 144 7.27 -15.81 -7.33
CA ARG A 144 6.04 -15.73 -6.55
C ARG A 144 5.45 -17.13 -6.35
N SER A 145 4.97 -17.41 -5.13
CA SER A 145 4.22 -18.64 -4.84
C SER A 145 2.96 -18.74 -5.71
N ASP A 146 2.60 -19.97 -6.09
CA ASP A 146 1.40 -20.22 -6.92
C ASP A 146 0.10 -19.87 -6.18
N LYS A 147 0.10 -20.06 -4.86
CA LYS A 147 -1.05 -19.75 -4.00
C LYS A 147 -0.74 -18.55 -3.11
N PRO A 148 -1.72 -17.68 -2.85
CA PRO A 148 -1.54 -16.60 -1.89
C PRO A 148 -1.33 -17.15 -0.47
N THR A 149 -0.47 -16.47 0.28
CA THR A 149 -0.30 -16.72 1.72
C THR A 149 -1.42 -16.11 2.54
N SER A 150 -2.08 -15.08 1.99
CA SER A 150 -3.22 -14.42 2.63
C SER A 150 -4.12 -13.77 1.58
N THR A 151 -5.42 -13.89 1.77
CA THR A 151 -6.43 -13.11 1.04
C THR A 151 -7.41 -12.55 2.05
N LEU A 152 -7.55 -11.22 2.10
CA LEU A 152 -8.47 -10.54 2.99
C LEU A 152 -9.37 -9.60 2.18
N ILE A 153 -10.66 -9.64 2.49
CA ILE A 153 -11.67 -8.75 1.91
C ILE A 153 -12.17 -7.84 3.02
N PHE A 154 -11.82 -6.58 2.93
CA PHE A 154 -12.17 -5.58 3.91
C PHE A 154 -13.41 -4.80 3.48
N LYS A 155 -14.21 -4.40 4.47
CA LYS A 155 -15.29 -3.42 4.32
C LYS A 155 -14.92 -2.14 5.02
N ARG A 156 -15.27 -1.01 4.40
CA ARG A 156 -15.06 0.30 5.00
C ARG A 156 -15.91 0.45 6.25
N GLU A 157 -15.31 0.91 7.33
CA GLU A 157 -16.05 1.36 8.50
C GLU A 157 -16.86 2.61 8.13
N LYS A 158 -18.14 2.63 8.55
CA LYS A 158 -19.07 3.76 8.28
C LYS A 158 -18.93 4.83 9.35
#